data_867bd3549ba40a724e59c0fe58e27790
#
_entry.id   867bd3549ba40a724e59c0fe58e27790
#
_cell.length_a   1.000
_cell.length_b   1.000
_cell.length_c   1.000
_cell.angle_alpha   90.00
_cell.angle_beta   90.00
_cell.angle_gamma   90.00
#
_symmetry.space_group_name_H-M   'P 1'
#
loop_
_entity.id
_entity.type
_entity.pdbx_description
1 polymer ?
#
loop_
_entity_poly.entity_id
_entity_poly.type
_entity_poly.pdbx_seq_one_letter_code
_entity_poly.pdbx_strand_id
1 'polypeptide(L)'
;MNQTQTPCRFDFASSGVDRESFRFDLWRRYIKSALRQDERLLSYGEPQGEADLRDTLADYVRERRNVLCSGEDIVIGAGIQSLLHILCPLLEQRQTVSFPNPSFVQGSTVFHDYGFQVDYRNKDCDIIYVSPAHMTKWGDIMPVSRRLELVNYSAAHGSLVIEDDFENEFVYLQKPTPSLFGLAGGQNVVYLGTFSRLLLPSIRISFMVLPPELSALYRKKADQYNQTASKAEQIALCQFIRDGHLAAQTRKLKRLYSVKLKALRSAVREVFGKDAQIQTGAAGTSLALTLSTTLTWQELQKKAQTNGLRLQLLREAPGKITLILSCSSMPVADFIPACKLLKDISQIQN
;
A
#
# COMPACT_ATOMS: atom_id res chain seq x y z
N MET A 1 7.34 2.04 36.57
CA MET A 1 8.73 2.30 36.14
C MET A 1 8.71 2.60 34.65
N ASN A 2 8.80 3.88 34.28
CA ASN A 2 8.93 4.29 32.90
C ASN A 2 10.31 3.84 32.40
N GLN A 3 10.35 2.75 31.61
CA GLN A 3 11.53 2.45 30.82
C GLN A 3 11.69 3.59 29.81
N THR A 4 12.69 4.42 29.98
CA THR A 4 13.16 5.41 29.01
C THR A 4 13.51 4.63 27.74
N GLN A 5 12.58 4.61 26.77
CA GLN A 5 12.84 3.98 25.47
C GLN A 5 13.99 4.76 24.81
N THR A 6 15.08 4.08 24.51
CA THR A 6 16.17 4.65 23.72
C THR A 6 15.59 5.21 22.41
N PRO A 7 15.88 6.47 22.05
CA PRO A 7 15.36 7.03 20.82
C PRO A 7 15.80 6.17 19.64
N CYS A 8 14.85 5.85 18.75
CA CYS A 8 15.11 5.06 17.57
C CYS A 8 16.08 5.81 16.64
N ARG A 9 17.30 5.31 16.50
CA ARG A 9 18.33 5.85 15.62
C ARG A 9 18.20 5.36 14.19
N PHE A 10 17.93 4.05 14.03
CA PHE A 10 17.78 3.40 12.74
C PHE A 10 16.47 2.62 12.69
N ASP A 11 15.63 2.88 11.68
CA ASP A 11 14.31 2.27 11.55
C ASP A 11 14.15 1.50 10.22
N PHE A 12 14.39 0.20 10.27
CA PHE A 12 14.11 -0.71 9.16
C PHE A 12 12.65 -1.17 9.07
N ALA A 13 11.83 -0.90 10.09
CA ALA A 13 10.44 -1.29 10.13
C ALA A 13 9.47 -0.21 9.59
N SER A 14 10.00 0.99 9.31
CA SER A 14 9.17 2.11 8.87
C SER A 14 8.55 1.86 7.50
N SER A 15 7.25 2.10 7.41
CA SER A 15 6.51 2.24 6.16
C SER A 15 6.30 3.72 5.78
N GLY A 16 6.97 4.65 6.43
CA GLY A 16 6.89 6.10 6.16
C GLY A 16 7.43 6.47 4.78
N VAL A 17 7.13 7.69 4.36
CA VAL A 17 7.67 8.30 3.14
C VAL A 17 8.96 9.02 3.48
N ASP A 18 9.91 9.02 2.54
CA ASP A 18 11.17 9.75 2.68
C ASP A 18 10.90 11.25 2.86
N ARG A 19 11.52 11.85 3.92
CA ARG A 19 11.26 13.22 4.32
C ARG A 19 11.58 14.25 3.23
N GLU A 20 12.64 14.01 2.45
CA GLU A 20 13.12 14.93 1.41
C GLU A 20 12.40 14.72 0.08
N SER A 21 11.64 13.65 -0.01
CA SER A 21 10.94 13.28 -1.23
C SER A 21 9.73 14.15 -1.52
N PHE A 22 9.05 14.66 -0.50
CA PHE A 22 7.79 15.38 -0.64
C PHE A 22 7.99 16.90 -0.59
N ARG A 23 7.34 17.61 -1.50
CA ARG A 23 7.38 19.06 -1.60
C ARG A 23 6.30 19.72 -0.75
N PHE A 24 6.59 19.86 0.56
CA PHE A 24 5.68 20.50 1.51
C PHE A 24 5.31 21.94 1.15
N ASP A 25 6.25 22.71 0.57
CA ASP A 25 6.05 24.07 0.08
C ASP A 25 4.94 24.12 -1.00
N LEU A 26 5.01 23.19 -1.93
CA LEU A 26 4.05 23.05 -3.00
C LEU A 26 2.67 22.60 -2.46
N TRP A 27 2.64 21.57 -1.61
CA TRP A 27 1.40 21.10 -1.00
C TRP A 27 0.68 22.19 -0.19
N ARG A 28 1.42 22.96 0.62
CA ARG A 28 0.85 24.11 1.36
C ARG A 28 0.18 25.11 0.44
N ARG A 29 0.73 25.33 -0.75
CA ARG A 29 0.14 26.26 -1.75
C ARG A 29 -1.21 25.77 -2.25
N TYR A 30 -1.35 24.45 -2.52
CA TYR A 30 -2.61 23.85 -2.94
C TYR A 30 -3.65 23.83 -1.81
N ILE A 31 -3.24 23.52 -0.59
CA ILE A 31 -4.13 23.62 0.58
C ILE A 31 -4.63 25.07 0.77
N LYS A 32 -3.74 26.07 0.67
CA LYS A 32 -4.14 27.48 0.74
C LYS A 32 -5.10 27.85 -0.40
N SER A 33 -4.90 27.32 -1.60
CA SER A 33 -5.81 27.53 -2.72
C SER A 33 -7.19 26.91 -2.46
N ALA A 34 -7.22 25.70 -1.94
CA ALA A 34 -8.47 25.02 -1.57
C ALA A 34 -9.23 25.80 -0.49
N LEU A 35 -8.54 26.31 0.53
CA LEU A 35 -9.12 27.08 1.62
C LEU A 35 -9.67 28.47 1.20
N ARG A 36 -9.39 28.93 -0.01
CA ARG A 36 -9.98 30.16 -0.58
C ARG A 36 -11.30 29.91 -1.32
N GLN A 37 -11.75 28.67 -1.39
CA GLN A 37 -13.03 28.30 -2.01
C GLN A 37 -14.13 28.28 -0.93
N ASP A 38 -14.36 29.44 -0.31
CA ASP A 38 -15.15 29.60 0.90
C ASP A 38 -16.55 28.99 0.73
N GLU A 39 -17.26 29.33 -0.33
CA GLU A 39 -18.62 28.82 -0.58
C GLU A 39 -18.68 27.30 -0.72
N ARG A 40 -17.67 26.70 -1.35
CA ARG A 40 -17.55 25.24 -1.46
C ARG A 40 -17.34 24.57 -0.13
N LEU A 41 -16.61 25.23 0.78
CA LEU A 41 -16.25 24.69 2.10
C LEU A 41 -17.36 24.85 3.14
N LEU A 42 -18.35 25.73 2.92
CA LEU A 42 -19.50 25.92 3.81
C LEU A 42 -20.55 24.81 3.70
N SER A 43 -20.44 23.92 2.71
CA SER A 43 -21.36 22.77 2.55
C SER A 43 -20.64 21.44 2.80
N TYR A 44 -21.40 20.42 3.23
CA TYR A 44 -20.89 19.05 3.26
C TYR A 44 -20.44 18.61 1.87
N GLY A 45 -19.41 17.72 1.82
CA GLY A 45 -18.99 17.08 0.58
C GLY A 45 -20.02 16.09 0.06
N GLU A 46 -19.94 15.79 -1.24
CA GLU A 46 -20.73 14.70 -1.80
C GLU A 46 -20.35 13.36 -1.11
N PRO A 47 -21.30 12.49 -0.78
CA PRO A 47 -21.01 11.20 -0.14
C PRO A 47 -19.95 10.38 -0.88
N GLN A 48 -19.99 10.41 -2.20
CA GLN A 48 -19.07 9.72 -3.09
C GLN A 48 -17.69 10.39 -3.19
N GLY A 49 -17.57 11.64 -2.76
CA GLY A 49 -16.40 12.52 -2.93
C GLY A 49 -16.60 13.57 -4.01
N GLU A 50 -15.77 14.60 -3.97
CA GLU A 50 -15.87 15.76 -4.88
C GLU A 50 -15.83 15.33 -6.36
N ALA A 51 -16.84 15.72 -7.15
CA ALA A 51 -17.00 15.29 -8.55
C ALA A 51 -15.76 15.58 -9.41
N ASP A 52 -15.19 16.78 -9.27
CA ASP A 52 -14.00 17.19 -10.02
C ASP A 52 -12.75 16.34 -9.70
N LEU A 53 -12.63 15.81 -8.48
CA LEU A 53 -11.58 14.87 -8.12
C LEU A 53 -11.88 13.47 -8.68
N ARG A 54 -13.14 13.01 -8.62
CA ARG A 54 -13.54 11.69 -9.18
C ARG A 54 -13.25 11.62 -10.68
N ASP A 55 -13.61 12.65 -11.45
CA ASP A 55 -13.32 12.74 -12.88
C ASP A 55 -11.81 12.76 -13.15
N THR A 56 -11.06 13.54 -12.37
CA THR A 56 -9.60 13.58 -12.47
C THR A 56 -8.96 12.23 -12.16
N LEU A 57 -9.50 11.48 -11.20
CA LEU A 57 -9.04 10.13 -10.88
C LEU A 57 -9.39 9.13 -11.97
N ALA A 58 -10.56 9.23 -12.61
CA ALA A 58 -10.94 8.38 -13.74
C ALA A 58 -9.91 8.50 -14.90
N ASP A 59 -9.52 9.72 -15.24
CA ASP A 59 -8.48 9.95 -16.24
C ASP A 59 -7.12 9.41 -15.79
N TYR A 60 -6.73 9.66 -14.54
CA TYR A 60 -5.48 9.18 -13.96
C TYR A 60 -5.35 7.65 -14.01
N VAL A 61 -6.37 6.90 -13.58
CA VAL A 61 -6.30 5.44 -13.56
C VAL A 61 -6.42 4.84 -14.96
N ARG A 62 -7.14 5.49 -15.86
CA ARG A 62 -7.20 5.10 -17.28
C ARG A 62 -5.82 5.16 -17.92
N GLU A 63 -5.12 6.27 -17.77
CA GLU A 63 -3.79 6.46 -18.36
C GLU A 63 -2.72 5.55 -17.75
N ARG A 64 -2.79 5.34 -16.43
CA ARG A 64 -1.73 4.66 -15.69
C ARG A 64 -1.93 3.17 -15.55
N ARG A 65 -3.18 2.71 -15.47
CA ARG A 65 -3.51 1.35 -15.09
C ARG A 65 -4.48 0.64 -16.05
N ASN A 66 -4.89 1.33 -17.10
CA ASN A 66 -5.91 0.83 -18.03
C ASN A 66 -7.23 0.48 -17.32
N VAL A 67 -7.57 1.23 -16.27
CA VAL A 67 -8.84 1.11 -15.56
C VAL A 67 -9.84 2.02 -16.26
N LEU A 68 -10.73 1.43 -17.04
CA LEU A 68 -11.76 2.17 -17.79
C LEU A 68 -12.99 2.34 -16.90
N CYS A 69 -13.19 3.56 -16.43
CA CYS A 69 -14.31 3.96 -15.57
C CYS A 69 -14.67 5.43 -15.79
N SER A 70 -15.80 5.84 -15.26
CA SER A 70 -16.22 7.25 -15.14
C SER A 70 -16.07 7.73 -13.69
N GLY A 71 -16.18 9.04 -13.44
CA GLY A 71 -16.24 9.58 -12.09
C GLY A 71 -17.41 9.03 -11.27
N GLU A 72 -18.49 8.60 -11.93
CA GLU A 72 -19.65 7.98 -11.28
C GLU A 72 -19.38 6.59 -10.68
N ASP A 73 -18.31 5.91 -11.11
CA ASP A 73 -17.92 4.60 -10.62
C ASP A 73 -16.89 4.70 -9.49
N ILE A 74 -16.42 5.93 -9.16
CA ILE A 74 -15.37 6.18 -8.17
C ILE A 74 -15.97 6.62 -6.85
N VAL A 75 -15.57 5.99 -5.76
CA VAL A 75 -15.88 6.41 -4.38
C VAL A 75 -14.57 6.78 -3.66
N ILE A 76 -14.53 7.98 -3.09
CA ILE A 76 -13.39 8.50 -2.34
C ILE A 76 -13.60 8.25 -0.84
N GLY A 77 -12.54 7.90 -0.10
CA GLY A 77 -12.61 7.69 1.34
C GLY A 77 -11.28 7.97 2.06
N ALA A 78 -11.35 8.06 3.38
CA ALA A 78 -10.22 8.35 4.27
C ALA A 78 -9.31 7.13 4.49
N GLY A 79 -8.80 6.55 3.41
CA GLY A 79 -7.96 5.35 3.40
C GLY A 79 -8.75 4.09 3.08
N ILE A 80 -8.02 3.01 2.80
CA ILE A 80 -8.60 1.73 2.32
C ILE A 80 -9.61 1.16 3.34
N GLN A 81 -9.32 1.25 4.63
CA GLN A 81 -10.23 0.72 5.65
C GLN A 81 -11.61 1.40 5.61
N SER A 82 -11.67 2.72 5.45
CA SER A 82 -12.95 3.44 5.30
C SER A 82 -13.70 3.00 4.04
N LEU A 83 -12.99 2.74 2.95
CA LEU A 83 -13.60 2.23 1.72
C LEU A 83 -14.15 0.81 1.90
N LEU A 84 -13.45 -0.05 2.64
CA LEU A 84 -13.95 -1.40 2.94
C LEU A 84 -15.21 -1.35 3.82
N HIS A 85 -15.32 -0.42 4.78
CA HIS A 85 -16.55 -0.19 5.54
C HIS A 85 -17.74 0.23 4.67
N ILE A 86 -17.50 0.93 3.56
CA ILE A 86 -18.53 1.26 2.56
C ILE A 86 -18.84 0.06 1.68
N LEU A 87 -17.82 -0.71 1.30
CA LEU A 87 -17.94 -1.84 0.38
C LEU A 87 -18.66 -3.04 1.00
N CYS A 88 -18.32 -3.43 2.23
CA CYS A 88 -18.88 -4.63 2.86
C CYS A 88 -20.41 -4.67 2.88
N PRO A 89 -21.15 -3.57 3.23
CA PRO A 89 -22.60 -3.55 3.14
C PRO A 89 -23.20 -3.69 1.74
N LEU A 90 -22.39 -3.54 0.69
CA LEU A 90 -22.82 -3.78 -0.70
C LEU A 90 -22.68 -5.25 -1.10
N LEU A 91 -22.03 -6.06 -0.27
CA LEU A 91 -21.68 -7.46 -0.54
C LEU A 91 -22.54 -8.47 0.24
N GLU A 92 -23.76 -8.09 0.64
CA GLU A 92 -24.66 -8.85 1.52
C GLU A 92 -24.92 -10.31 1.09
N GLN A 93 -24.78 -10.61 -0.22
CA GLN A 93 -24.99 -11.96 -0.76
C GLN A 93 -23.73 -12.84 -0.69
N ARG A 94 -22.61 -12.32 -0.23
CA ARG A 94 -21.32 -13.00 -0.12
C ARG A 94 -20.96 -13.24 1.35
N GLN A 95 -20.36 -14.36 1.65
CA GLN A 95 -20.10 -14.78 3.02
C GLN A 95 -18.63 -15.01 3.34
N THR A 96 -17.83 -15.25 2.30
CA THR A 96 -16.45 -15.67 2.46
C THR A 96 -15.48 -14.74 1.73
N VAL A 97 -14.32 -14.43 2.36
CA VAL A 97 -13.26 -13.63 1.76
C VAL A 97 -11.90 -14.29 1.97
N SER A 98 -11.13 -14.40 0.91
CA SER A 98 -9.76 -14.91 0.95
C SER A 98 -8.74 -13.80 0.85
N PHE A 99 -7.79 -13.76 1.79
CA PHE A 99 -6.62 -12.89 1.74
C PHE A 99 -5.35 -13.68 1.37
N PRO A 100 -4.30 -13.04 0.79
CA PRO A 100 -3.05 -13.72 0.47
C PRO A 100 -2.30 -14.22 1.71
N ASN A 101 -2.45 -13.53 2.86
CA ASN A 101 -1.86 -13.87 4.14
C ASN A 101 -2.45 -12.99 5.26
N PRO A 102 -2.22 -13.31 6.56
CA PRO A 102 -2.81 -12.56 7.69
C PRO A 102 -2.14 -11.20 7.97
N SER A 103 -1.25 -10.70 7.14
CA SER A 103 -0.51 -9.48 7.46
C SER A 103 -1.30 -8.18 7.25
N PHE A 104 -2.39 -8.20 6.49
CA PHE A 104 -3.29 -7.05 6.34
C PHE A 104 -4.44 -7.12 7.36
N VAL A 105 -4.08 -7.00 8.64
CA VAL A 105 -5.02 -7.10 9.77
C VAL A 105 -6.18 -6.11 9.64
N GLN A 106 -5.92 -4.85 9.24
CA GLN A 106 -6.95 -3.82 9.12
C GLN A 106 -8.05 -4.18 8.11
N GLY A 107 -7.68 -4.83 7.00
CA GLY A 107 -8.64 -5.28 6.00
C GLY A 107 -9.44 -6.49 6.48
N SER A 108 -8.76 -7.52 6.98
CA SER A 108 -9.43 -8.73 7.46
C SER A 108 -10.35 -8.45 8.66
N THR A 109 -9.98 -7.53 9.55
CA THR A 109 -10.83 -7.10 10.67
C THR A 109 -12.14 -6.50 10.17
N VAL A 110 -12.12 -5.61 9.17
CA VAL A 110 -13.38 -5.03 8.64
C VAL A 110 -14.30 -6.12 8.10
N PHE A 111 -13.80 -7.06 7.31
CA PHE A 111 -14.64 -8.16 6.81
C PHE A 111 -15.21 -9.01 7.94
N HIS A 112 -14.38 -9.33 8.94
CA HIS A 112 -14.84 -10.06 10.13
C HIS A 112 -15.93 -9.31 10.89
N ASP A 113 -15.80 -7.99 11.07
CA ASP A 113 -16.78 -7.14 11.77
C ASP A 113 -18.14 -7.10 11.05
N TYR A 114 -18.15 -7.29 9.73
CA TYR A 114 -19.38 -7.44 8.92
C TYR A 114 -19.85 -8.89 8.77
N GLY A 115 -19.27 -9.82 9.54
CA GLY A 115 -19.73 -11.22 9.59
C GLY A 115 -19.18 -12.13 8.49
N PHE A 116 -18.23 -11.68 7.69
CA PHE A 116 -17.59 -12.53 6.66
C PHE A 116 -16.65 -13.55 7.31
N GLN A 117 -16.67 -14.78 6.82
CA GLN A 117 -15.65 -15.76 7.12
C GLN A 117 -14.37 -15.39 6.36
N VAL A 118 -13.30 -15.14 7.12
CA VAL A 118 -11.98 -14.79 6.57
C VAL A 118 -11.14 -16.04 6.42
N ASP A 119 -10.62 -16.28 5.22
CA ASP A 119 -9.73 -17.38 4.88
C ASP A 119 -8.45 -16.86 4.20
N TYR A 120 -7.47 -17.72 4.00
CA TYR A 120 -6.19 -17.39 3.39
C TYR A 120 -5.83 -18.33 2.27
N ARG A 121 -5.48 -17.76 1.09
CA ARG A 121 -5.09 -18.51 -0.12
C ARG A 121 -6.13 -19.54 -0.59
N ASN A 122 -7.37 -19.28 -0.30
CA ASN A 122 -8.50 -20.09 -0.75
C ASN A 122 -9.17 -19.42 -1.95
N LYS A 123 -9.07 -20.06 -3.12
CA LYS A 123 -9.65 -19.54 -4.35
C LYS A 123 -11.18 -19.74 -4.43
N ASP A 124 -11.73 -20.62 -3.59
CA ASP A 124 -13.14 -21.00 -3.61
C ASP A 124 -14.02 -20.06 -2.77
N CYS A 125 -13.44 -18.98 -2.20
CA CYS A 125 -14.19 -17.94 -1.53
C CYS A 125 -14.97 -17.04 -2.50
N ASP A 126 -16.08 -16.46 -2.02
CA ASP A 126 -16.90 -15.50 -2.77
C ASP A 126 -16.13 -14.24 -3.17
N ILE A 127 -15.16 -13.86 -2.33
CA ILE A 127 -14.33 -12.67 -2.52
C ILE A 127 -12.86 -13.07 -2.43
N ILE A 128 -12.06 -12.57 -3.39
CA ILE A 128 -10.61 -12.78 -3.43
C ILE A 128 -9.92 -11.42 -3.34
N TYR A 129 -9.31 -11.12 -2.18
CA TYR A 129 -8.54 -9.90 -1.97
C TYR A 129 -7.07 -10.13 -2.35
N VAL A 130 -6.53 -9.34 -3.27
CA VAL A 130 -5.15 -9.47 -3.75
C VAL A 130 -4.48 -8.11 -3.97
N SER A 131 -3.15 -8.07 -3.80
CA SER A 131 -2.32 -6.91 -4.16
C SER A 131 -1.33 -7.32 -5.26
N PRO A 132 -1.72 -7.27 -6.55
CA PRO A 132 -0.92 -7.84 -7.63
C PRO A 132 0.43 -7.13 -7.86
N ALA A 133 0.54 -5.87 -7.48
CA ALA A 133 1.79 -5.11 -7.56
C ALA A 133 2.70 -5.32 -6.35
N HIS A 134 2.20 -5.95 -5.27
CA HIS A 134 2.91 -6.13 -4.01
C HIS A 134 2.54 -7.47 -3.34
N MET A 135 2.82 -8.57 -4.04
CA MET A 135 2.48 -9.94 -3.59
C MET A 135 3.21 -10.34 -2.31
N THR A 136 4.42 -9.80 -2.09
CA THR A 136 5.25 -10.08 -0.93
C THR A 136 5.83 -8.79 -0.36
N LYS A 137 6.17 -8.78 0.92
CA LYS A 137 6.79 -7.62 1.59
C LYS A 137 8.13 -7.19 1.00
N TRP A 138 8.78 -8.04 0.20
CA TRP A 138 10.03 -7.73 -0.52
C TRP A 138 9.83 -7.41 -2.00
N GLY A 139 8.58 -7.25 -2.46
CA GLY A 139 8.24 -6.65 -3.75
C GLY A 139 8.08 -7.60 -4.93
N ASP A 140 7.64 -8.84 -4.71
CA ASP A 140 7.23 -9.71 -5.82
C ASP A 140 5.92 -9.21 -6.44
N ILE A 141 5.84 -9.35 -7.76
CA ILE A 141 4.70 -8.90 -8.58
C ILE A 141 4.00 -10.12 -9.17
N MET A 142 2.68 -10.09 -9.22
CA MET A 142 1.90 -11.12 -9.88
C MET A 142 2.15 -11.11 -11.40
N PRO A 143 2.63 -12.22 -12.00
CA PRO A 143 2.83 -12.33 -13.44
C PRO A 143 1.52 -12.14 -14.23
N VAL A 144 1.60 -11.66 -15.46
CA VAL A 144 0.42 -11.41 -16.32
C VAL A 144 -0.39 -12.68 -16.54
N SER A 145 0.26 -13.83 -16.76
CA SER A 145 -0.42 -15.13 -16.89
C SER A 145 -1.30 -15.43 -15.67
N ARG A 146 -0.75 -15.20 -14.46
CA ARG A 146 -1.48 -15.44 -13.22
C ARG A 146 -2.64 -14.45 -13.00
N ARG A 147 -2.49 -13.21 -13.51
CA ARG A 147 -3.58 -12.22 -13.51
C ARG A 147 -4.73 -12.68 -14.40
N LEU A 148 -4.43 -13.17 -15.62
CA LEU A 148 -5.42 -13.70 -16.55
C LEU A 148 -6.11 -14.95 -16.00
N GLU A 149 -5.36 -15.86 -15.38
CA GLU A 149 -5.94 -17.03 -14.70
C GLU A 149 -6.94 -16.63 -13.61
N LEU A 150 -6.58 -15.63 -12.78
CA LEU A 150 -7.45 -15.15 -11.70
C LEU A 150 -8.73 -14.49 -12.25
N VAL A 151 -8.59 -13.64 -13.26
CA VAL A 151 -9.74 -12.97 -13.89
C VAL A 151 -10.68 -13.99 -14.54
N ASN A 152 -10.15 -14.96 -15.29
CA ASN A 152 -10.96 -16.01 -15.92
C ASN A 152 -11.62 -16.90 -14.86
N TYR A 153 -10.90 -17.26 -13.80
CA TYR A 153 -11.46 -18.03 -12.70
C TYR A 153 -12.62 -17.29 -12.02
N SER A 154 -12.41 -16.01 -11.68
CA SER A 154 -13.43 -15.16 -11.09
C SER A 154 -14.69 -15.07 -11.96
N ALA A 155 -14.52 -14.84 -13.25
CA ALA A 155 -15.66 -14.80 -14.20
C ALA A 155 -16.42 -16.13 -14.27
N ALA A 156 -15.71 -17.27 -14.29
CA ALA A 156 -16.32 -18.59 -14.38
C ALA A 156 -17.07 -19.01 -13.10
N HIS A 157 -16.65 -18.55 -11.91
CA HIS A 157 -17.20 -18.96 -10.62
C HIS A 157 -18.04 -17.87 -9.95
N GLY A 158 -18.21 -16.70 -10.57
CA GLY A 158 -18.98 -15.57 -9.99
C GLY A 158 -18.33 -14.95 -8.76
N SER A 159 -17.05 -15.22 -8.47
CA SER A 159 -16.34 -14.61 -7.36
C SER A 159 -15.97 -13.17 -7.68
N LEU A 160 -15.95 -12.28 -6.65
CA LEU A 160 -15.51 -10.90 -6.77
C LEU A 160 -14.03 -10.81 -6.45
N VAL A 161 -13.26 -10.14 -7.28
CA VAL A 161 -11.87 -9.80 -6.94
C VAL A 161 -11.80 -8.38 -6.38
N ILE A 162 -11.09 -8.20 -5.27
CA ILE A 162 -10.70 -6.88 -4.78
C ILE A 162 -9.22 -6.71 -5.07
N GLU A 163 -8.90 -5.85 -6.03
CA GLU A 163 -7.55 -5.50 -6.42
C GLU A 163 -7.07 -4.31 -5.61
N ASP A 164 -6.20 -4.53 -4.63
CA ASP A 164 -5.49 -3.47 -3.91
C ASP A 164 -4.19 -3.14 -4.66
N ASP A 165 -4.21 -2.04 -5.39
CA ASP A 165 -3.11 -1.61 -6.27
C ASP A 165 -2.05 -0.78 -5.50
N PHE A 166 -1.82 -1.15 -4.25
CA PHE A 166 -0.82 -0.55 -3.37
C PHE A 166 0.60 -0.67 -3.94
N GLU A 167 1.34 0.44 -3.94
CA GLU A 167 2.74 0.54 -4.40
C GLU A 167 2.98 0.15 -5.88
N ASN A 168 1.96 0.14 -6.73
CA ASN A 168 2.12 -0.19 -8.16
C ASN A 168 3.11 0.75 -8.88
N GLU A 169 3.26 1.97 -8.41
CA GLU A 169 4.17 2.97 -8.96
C GLU A 169 5.65 2.62 -8.71
N PHE A 170 5.95 1.79 -7.73
CA PHE A 170 7.31 1.42 -7.34
C PHE A 170 7.79 0.10 -8.00
N VAL A 171 7.35 -0.12 -9.23
CA VAL A 171 7.86 -1.20 -10.09
C VAL A 171 9.08 -0.69 -10.86
N TYR A 172 10.25 -1.31 -10.68
CA TYR A 172 11.52 -0.81 -11.20
C TYR A 172 12.07 -1.64 -12.37
N LEU A 173 11.91 -2.96 -12.33
CA LEU A 173 12.60 -3.89 -13.20
C LEU A 173 11.74 -4.45 -14.35
N GLN A 174 10.45 -4.13 -14.37
CA GLN A 174 9.52 -4.65 -15.36
C GLN A 174 8.72 -3.51 -16.01
N LYS A 175 8.15 -3.79 -17.19
CA LYS A 175 7.15 -2.90 -17.79
C LYS A 175 5.90 -2.88 -16.89
N PRO A 176 5.15 -1.78 -16.85
CA PRO A 176 3.86 -1.73 -16.15
C PRO A 176 2.97 -2.88 -16.62
N THR A 177 2.47 -3.66 -15.68
CA THR A 177 1.49 -4.73 -15.98
C THR A 177 0.08 -4.14 -15.86
N PRO A 178 -0.88 -4.53 -16.72
CA PRO A 178 -2.25 -4.07 -16.63
C PRO A 178 -2.86 -4.50 -15.27
N SER A 179 -3.82 -3.69 -14.77
CA SER A 179 -4.61 -4.02 -13.59
C SER A 179 -5.50 -5.24 -13.85
N LEU A 180 -5.93 -5.94 -12.79
CA LEU A 180 -6.95 -6.98 -12.91
C LEU A 180 -8.27 -6.39 -13.40
N PHE A 181 -8.64 -5.20 -12.90
CA PHE A 181 -9.82 -4.47 -13.35
C PHE A 181 -9.78 -4.23 -14.87
N GLY A 182 -8.64 -3.76 -15.40
CA GLY A 182 -8.48 -3.54 -16.84
C GLY A 182 -8.51 -4.83 -17.66
N LEU A 183 -7.93 -5.92 -17.14
CA LEU A 183 -7.97 -7.24 -17.79
C LEU A 183 -9.37 -7.87 -17.77
N ALA A 184 -10.16 -7.60 -16.73
CA ALA A 184 -11.54 -8.07 -16.58
C ALA A 184 -12.56 -7.21 -17.36
N GLY A 185 -12.12 -6.15 -18.05
CA GLY A 185 -13.05 -5.22 -18.70
C GLY A 185 -13.99 -4.51 -17.73
N GLY A 186 -13.57 -4.31 -16.47
CA GLY A 186 -14.37 -3.67 -15.43
C GLY A 186 -15.43 -4.56 -14.77
N GLN A 187 -15.44 -5.86 -15.05
CA GLN A 187 -16.43 -6.79 -14.49
C GLN A 187 -15.86 -7.59 -13.32
N ASN A 188 -16.66 -7.82 -12.28
CA ASN A 188 -16.29 -8.66 -11.13
C ASN A 188 -14.98 -8.29 -10.43
N VAL A 189 -14.50 -7.05 -10.60
CA VAL A 189 -13.31 -6.53 -9.93
C VAL A 189 -13.63 -5.18 -9.30
N VAL A 190 -13.34 -5.02 -8.01
CA VAL A 190 -13.24 -3.72 -7.34
C VAL A 190 -11.78 -3.31 -7.35
N TYR A 191 -11.48 -2.13 -7.86
CA TYR A 191 -10.11 -1.59 -7.84
C TYR A 191 -9.95 -0.59 -6.70
N LEU A 192 -8.91 -0.77 -5.88
CA LEU A 192 -8.56 0.13 -4.78
C LEU A 192 -7.26 0.86 -5.09
N GLY A 193 -7.28 2.19 -4.98
CA GLY A 193 -6.11 3.04 -5.13
C GLY A 193 -5.87 3.92 -3.91
N THR A 194 -4.60 4.22 -3.62
CA THR A 194 -4.23 5.06 -2.47
C THR A 194 -3.04 5.97 -2.79
N PHE A 195 -3.04 7.16 -2.20
CA PHE A 195 -1.95 8.13 -2.34
C PHE A 195 -1.00 8.17 -1.13
N SER A 196 -1.22 7.31 -0.13
CA SER A 196 -0.47 7.32 1.13
C SER A 196 1.05 7.17 0.95
N ARG A 197 1.50 6.49 -0.09
CA ARG A 197 2.94 6.28 -0.39
C ARG A 197 3.49 7.25 -1.42
N LEU A 198 2.64 7.80 -2.28
CA LEU A 198 3.02 8.79 -3.29
C LEU A 198 3.12 10.20 -2.74
N LEU A 199 2.28 10.53 -1.78
CA LEU A 199 2.21 11.84 -1.14
C LEU A 199 2.62 11.71 0.33
N LEU A 200 1.66 11.82 1.23
CA LEU A 200 1.85 11.69 2.67
C LEU A 200 0.81 10.72 3.25
N PRO A 201 1.20 9.81 4.16
CA PRO A 201 0.24 8.94 4.82
C PRO A 201 -0.87 9.69 5.57
N SER A 202 -0.58 10.93 6.02
CA SER A 202 -1.51 11.79 6.78
C SER A 202 -2.62 12.43 5.93
N ILE A 203 -2.48 12.52 4.61
CA ILE A 203 -3.52 13.07 3.71
C ILE A 203 -4.78 12.19 3.73
N ARG A 204 -4.64 10.89 3.97
CA ARG A 204 -5.76 9.96 4.12
C ARG A 204 -6.76 9.96 2.96
N ILE A 205 -6.32 10.12 1.72
CA ILE A 205 -7.17 9.96 0.55
C ILE A 205 -6.84 8.64 -0.15
N SER A 206 -7.86 7.82 -0.30
CA SER A 206 -7.89 6.61 -1.11
C SER A 206 -9.19 6.60 -1.92
N PHE A 207 -9.27 5.76 -2.92
CA PHE A 207 -10.47 5.64 -3.75
C PHE A 207 -10.68 4.19 -4.16
N MET A 208 -11.93 3.84 -4.45
CA MET A 208 -12.28 2.59 -5.10
C MET A 208 -13.02 2.85 -6.40
N VAL A 209 -12.77 2.01 -7.40
CA VAL A 209 -13.57 1.93 -8.62
C VAL A 209 -14.44 0.71 -8.52
N LEU A 210 -15.75 0.92 -8.59
CA LEU A 210 -16.74 -0.13 -8.48
C LEU A 210 -17.09 -0.69 -9.86
N PRO A 211 -17.26 -2.01 -10.00
CA PRO A 211 -17.87 -2.59 -11.21
C PRO A 211 -19.32 -2.12 -11.34
N PRO A 212 -19.93 -2.15 -12.54
CA PRO A 212 -21.22 -1.53 -12.83
C PRO A 212 -22.35 -1.93 -11.85
N GLU A 213 -22.43 -3.20 -11.46
CA GLU A 213 -23.45 -3.68 -10.54
C GLU A 213 -23.32 -3.07 -9.15
N LEU A 214 -22.10 -3.04 -8.59
CA LEU A 214 -21.85 -2.44 -7.29
C LEU A 214 -21.94 -0.91 -7.33
N SER A 215 -21.56 -0.29 -8.45
CA SER A 215 -21.73 1.15 -8.67
C SER A 215 -23.23 1.54 -8.64
N ALA A 216 -24.08 0.78 -9.33
CA ALA A 216 -25.53 1.00 -9.30
C ALA A 216 -26.14 0.77 -7.91
N LEU A 217 -25.66 -0.24 -7.18
CA LEU A 217 -26.09 -0.52 -5.81
C LEU A 217 -25.65 0.58 -4.83
N TYR A 218 -24.39 1.03 -4.94
CA TYR A 218 -23.87 2.13 -4.10
C TYR A 218 -24.69 3.41 -4.31
N ARG A 219 -24.98 3.82 -5.55
CA ARG A 219 -25.77 5.04 -5.83
C ARG A 219 -27.14 5.04 -5.17
N LYS A 220 -27.78 3.88 -5.00
CA LYS A 220 -29.07 3.78 -4.29
C LYS A 220 -28.94 3.98 -2.79
N LYS A 221 -27.74 3.76 -2.22
CA LYS A 221 -27.45 3.87 -0.79
C LYS A 221 -26.54 5.07 -0.47
N ALA A 222 -26.11 5.85 -1.46
CA ALA A 222 -25.07 6.87 -1.29
C ALA A 222 -25.43 7.89 -0.20
N ASP A 223 -26.68 8.36 -0.15
CA ASP A 223 -27.17 9.34 0.84
C ASP A 223 -27.15 8.82 2.29
N GLN A 224 -26.91 7.53 2.49
CA GLN A 224 -26.78 6.93 3.83
C GLN A 224 -25.34 7.07 4.37
N TYR A 225 -24.39 7.49 3.57
CA TYR A 225 -22.98 7.61 3.94
C TYR A 225 -22.54 9.08 3.95
N ASN A 226 -21.77 9.44 4.96
CA ASN A 226 -21.05 10.72 4.98
C ASN A 226 -19.68 10.55 4.35
N GLN A 227 -19.20 11.58 3.64
CA GLN A 227 -17.85 11.62 3.14
C GLN A 227 -16.83 11.62 4.29
N THR A 228 -15.86 10.70 4.23
CA THR A 228 -14.85 10.52 5.29
C THR A 228 -13.55 11.29 5.02
N ALA A 229 -13.24 11.59 3.76
CA ALA A 229 -12.05 12.36 3.40
C ALA A 229 -12.32 13.86 3.42
N SER A 230 -11.34 14.64 3.89
CA SER A 230 -11.44 16.10 3.97
C SER A 230 -11.70 16.74 2.60
N LYS A 231 -12.73 17.58 2.50
CA LYS A 231 -13.10 18.31 1.28
C LYS A 231 -11.96 19.21 0.80
N ALA A 232 -11.32 19.94 1.71
CA ALA A 232 -10.19 20.80 1.37
C ALA A 232 -9.01 20.01 0.79
N GLU A 233 -8.71 18.83 1.33
CA GLU A 233 -7.66 17.96 0.80
C GLU A 233 -8.04 17.33 -0.55
N GLN A 234 -9.31 17.00 -0.76
CA GLN A 234 -9.80 16.53 -2.05
C GLN A 234 -9.63 17.60 -3.14
N ILE A 235 -10.02 18.85 -2.86
CA ILE A 235 -9.85 19.99 -3.77
C ILE A 235 -8.36 20.22 -4.07
N ALA A 236 -7.51 20.21 -3.03
CA ALA A 236 -6.06 20.39 -3.20
C ALA A 236 -5.45 19.28 -4.05
N LEU A 237 -5.84 18.03 -3.82
CA LEU A 237 -5.35 16.87 -4.58
C LEU A 237 -5.80 16.94 -6.04
N CYS A 238 -7.05 17.31 -6.30
CA CYS A 238 -7.56 17.49 -7.66
C CYS A 238 -6.68 18.46 -8.46
N GLN A 239 -6.44 19.67 -7.91
CA GLN A 239 -5.58 20.66 -8.53
C GLN A 239 -4.14 20.16 -8.72
N PHE A 240 -3.59 19.48 -7.70
CA PHE A 240 -2.25 18.92 -7.74
C PHE A 240 -2.06 17.86 -8.85
N ILE A 241 -3.09 17.05 -9.10
CA ILE A 241 -3.09 16.06 -10.19
C ILE A 241 -3.18 16.76 -11.54
N ARG A 242 -4.15 17.68 -11.71
CA ARG A 242 -4.39 18.41 -12.98
C ARG A 242 -3.19 19.21 -13.43
N ASP A 243 -2.45 19.80 -12.51
CA ASP A 243 -1.22 20.54 -12.80
C ASP A 243 0.00 19.62 -13.06
N GLY A 244 -0.20 18.30 -13.11
CA GLY A 244 0.84 17.30 -13.42
C GLY A 244 1.84 17.02 -12.31
N HIS A 245 1.62 17.56 -11.11
CA HIS A 245 2.56 17.40 -10.00
C HIS A 245 2.57 16.00 -9.43
N LEU A 246 1.46 15.27 -9.46
CA LEU A 246 1.42 13.86 -9.04
C LEU A 246 2.30 13.00 -9.95
N ALA A 247 2.23 13.22 -11.27
CA ALA A 247 3.06 12.50 -12.22
C ALA A 247 4.57 12.80 -12.04
N ALA A 248 4.92 14.06 -11.76
CA ALA A 248 6.30 14.45 -11.45
C ALA A 248 6.79 13.84 -10.13
N GLN A 249 5.95 13.83 -9.09
CA GLN A 249 6.24 13.21 -7.80
C GLN A 249 6.47 11.69 -7.95
N THR A 250 5.61 10.99 -8.69
CA THR A 250 5.74 9.56 -8.96
C THR A 250 7.10 9.23 -9.61
N ARG A 251 7.50 9.99 -10.65
CA ARG A 251 8.80 9.80 -11.30
C ARG A 251 9.97 10.03 -10.35
N LYS A 252 9.90 11.08 -9.51
CA LYS A 252 10.92 11.39 -8.49
C LYS A 252 11.06 10.24 -7.49
N LEU A 253 9.94 9.78 -6.92
CA LEU A 253 9.92 8.70 -5.93
C LEU A 253 10.40 7.38 -6.51
N LYS A 254 9.96 7.02 -7.71
CA LYS A 254 10.41 5.82 -8.40
C LYS A 254 11.94 5.79 -8.54
N ARG A 255 12.55 6.90 -8.96
CA ARG A 255 14.02 7.01 -9.04
C ARG A 255 14.67 6.92 -7.66
N LEU A 256 14.18 7.67 -6.68
CA LEU A 256 14.71 7.71 -5.31
C LEU A 256 14.73 6.31 -4.69
N TYR A 257 13.59 5.63 -4.65
CA TYR A 257 13.49 4.34 -3.98
C TYR A 257 14.24 3.23 -4.74
N SER A 258 14.32 3.29 -6.07
CA SER A 258 15.18 2.39 -6.84
C SER A 258 16.66 2.52 -6.41
N VAL A 259 17.16 3.74 -6.24
CA VAL A 259 18.54 4.00 -5.78
C VAL A 259 18.71 3.53 -4.34
N LYS A 260 17.78 3.88 -3.43
CA LYS A 260 17.84 3.49 -2.02
C LYS A 260 17.81 1.97 -1.83
N LEU A 261 16.95 1.26 -2.56
CA LEU A 261 16.86 -0.21 -2.46
C LEU A 261 18.16 -0.88 -2.95
N LYS A 262 18.76 -0.38 -4.03
CA LYS A 262 20.08 -0.84 -4.49
C LYS A 262 21.16 -0.60 -3.46
N ALA A 263 21.19 0.59 -2.85
CA ALA A 263 22.16 0.94 -1.81
C ALA A 263 21.99 0.07 -0.55
N LEU A 264 20.75 -0.16 -0.10
CA LEU A 264 20.47 -1.06 1.03
C LEU A 264 20.95 -2.49 0.73
N ARG A 265 20.64 -3.02 -0.46
CA ARG A 265 21.13 -4.35 -0.88
C ARG A 265 22.65 -4.44 -0.87
N SER A 266 23.34 -3.39 -1.34
CA SER A 266 24.80 -3.32 -1.32
C SER A 266 25.35 -3.28 0.10
N ALA A 267 24.76 -2.48 0.99
CA ALA A 267 25.15 -2.40 2.39
C ALA A 267 24.99 -3.75 3.13
N VAL A 268 23.88 -4.45 2.87
CA VAL A 268 23.69 -5.81 3.44
C VAL A 268 24.77 -6.77 2.94
N ARG A 269 25.08 -6.76 1.65
CA ARG A 269 26.13 -7.63 1.08
C ARG A 269 27.54 -7.29 1.61
N GLU A 270 27.83 -6.01 1.78
CA GLU A 270 29.11 -5.55 2.34
C GLU A 270 29.29 -6.02 3.77
N VAL A 271 28.26 -5.92 4.62
CA VAL A 271 28.34 -6.21 6.05
C VAL A 271 28.19 -7.71 6.36
N PHE A 272 27.27 -8.41 5.70
CA PHE A 272 26.96 -9.83 5.97
C PHE A 272 27.67 -10.79 5.03
N GLY A 273 28.35 -10.31 4.00
CA GLY A 273 29.09 -11.13 3.04
C GLY A 273 28.24 -11.66 1.88
N LYS A 274 28.88 -12.48 1.03
CA LYS A 274 28.23 -13.04 -0.17
C LYS A 274 27.16 -14.08 0.14
N ASP A 275 27.26 -14.71 1.28
CA ASP A 275 26.36 -15.80 1.72
C ASP A 275 25.08 -15.27 2.40
N ALA A 276 24.95 -13.94 2.53
CA ALA A 276 23.72 -13.34 3.03
C ALA A 276 22.52 -13.73 2.17
N GLN A 277 21.56 -14.40 2.77
CA GLN A 277 20.32 -14.83 2.12
C GLN A 277 19.37 -13.62 1.98
N ILE A 278 19.42 -12.95 0.84
CA ILE A 278 18.63 -11.76 0.52
C ILE A 278 17.57 -12.13 -0.51
N GLN A 279 16.30 -11.78 -0.22
CA GLN A 279 15.21 -11.83 -1.20
C GLN A 279 14.80 -10.40 -1.57
N THR A 280 14.70 -10.13 -2.87
CA THR A 280 14.25 -8.84 -3.43
C THR A 280 13.37 -9.11 -4.64
N GLY A 281 12.23 -8.47 -4.70
CA GLY A 281 11.34 -8.50 -5.87
C GLY A 281 11.66 -7.42 -6.90
N ALA A 282 10.76 -7.27 -7.85
CA ALA A 282 10.84 -6.28 -8.93
C ALA A 282 10.29 -4.90 -8.52
N ALA A 283 9.65 -4.80 -7.35
CA ALA A 283 8.96 -3.62 -6.85
C ALA A 283 9.24 -3.36 -5.36
N GLY A 284 8.63 -2.29 -4.85
CA GLY A 284 8.60 -1.98 -3.42
C GLY A 284 9.84 -1.26 -2.88
N THR A 285 9.87 -1.10 -1.57
CA THR A 285 10.89 -0.31 -0.85
C THR A 285 11.64 -1.13 0.19
N SER A 286 11.52 -2.47 0.14
CA SER A 286 12.06 -3.35 1.17
C SER A 286 12.74 -4.58 0.56
N LEU A 287 13.60 -5.21 1.35
CA LEU A 287 14.15 -6.54 1.07
C LEU A 287 13.97 -7.46 2.28
N ALA A 288 13.98 -8.77 2.07
CA ALA A 288 14.04 -9.73 3.15
C ALA A 288 15.47 -10.23 3.34
N LEU A 289 15.93 -10.24 4.60
CA LEU A 289 17.23 -10.75 5.02
C LEU A 289 17.04 -11.89 5.99
N THR A 290 17.57 -13.07 5.67
CA THR A 290 17.61 -14.21 6.57
C THR A 290 18.96 -14.29 7.29
N LEU A 291 18.92 -14.27 8.61
CA LEU A 291 20.07 -14.38 9.51
C LEU A 291 20.10 -15.78 10.11
N SER A 292 21.28 -16.41 10.17
CA SER A 292 21.54 -17.59 10.98
C SER A 292 21.96 -17.13 12.37
N THR A 293 21.17 -17.41 13.40
CA THR A 293 21.40 -16.93 14.77
C THR A 293 20.81 -17.91 15.79
N THR A 294 21.42 -17.97 16.96
CA THR A 294 20.90 -18.72 18.11
C THR A 294 19.84 -17.95 18.90
N LEU A 295 19.67 -16.67 18.63
CA LEU A 295 18.70 -15.83 19.32
C LEU A 295 17.29 -16.13 18.83
N THR A 296 16.33 -16.05 19.74
CA THR A 296 14.90 -15.93 19.40
C THR A 296 14.57 -14.52 18.89
N TRP A 297 13.44 -14.39 18.21
CA TRP A 297 12.97 -13.07 17.79
C TRP A 297 12.82 -12.09 18.96
N GLN A 298 12.29 -12.56 20.09
CA GLN A 298 12.09 -11.72 21.28
C GLN A 298 13.41 -11.17 21.83
N GLU A 299 14.44 -11.99 21.88
CA GLU A 299 15.79 -11.59 22.32
C GLU A 299 16.43 -10.60 21.34
N LEU A 300 16.36 -10.88 20.02
CA LEU A 300 16.88 -10.00 19.00
C LEU A 300 16.14 -8.65 19.00
N GLN A 301 14.82 -8.65 19.11
CA GLN A 301 14.00 -7.45 19.17
C GLN A 301 14.36 -6.57 20.38
N LYS A 302 14.52 -7.18 21.56
CA LYS A 302 14.93 -6.49 22.79
C LYS A 302 16.31 -5.85 22.65
N LYS A 303 17.31 -6.62 22.14
CA LYS A 303 18.65 -6.09 21.87
C LYS A 303 18.62 -4.94 20.86
N ALA A 304 17.85 -5.08 19.78
CA ALA A 304 17.69 -4.04 18.76
C ALA A 304 17.11 -2.75 19.36
N GLN A 305 16.03 -2.84 20.12
CA GLN A 305 15.38 -1.69 20.77
C GLN A 305 16.32 -0.99 21.75
N THR A 306 17.08 -1.75 22.57
CA THR A 306 18.06 -1.20 23.50
C THR A 306 19.17 -0.42 22.79
N ASN A 307 19.52 -0.81 21.56
CA ASN A 307 20.54 -0.14 20.73
C ASN A 307 19.95 0.87 19.74
N GLY A 308 18.68 1.26 19.87
CA GLY A 308 18.04 2.26 18.99
C GLY A 308 17.79 1.77 17.57
N LEU A 309 17.68 0.46 17.35
CA LEU A 309 17.37 -0.16 16.06
C LEU A 309 15.95 -0.73 16.09
N ARG A 310 15.12 -0.38 15.10
CA ARG A 310 13.79 -0.94 14.93
C ARG A 310 13.79 -1.94 13.78
N LEU A 311 13.30 -3.15 14.06
CA LEU A 311 13.24 -4.27 13.13
C LEU A 311 11.80 -4.77 12.93
N GLN A 312 11.55 -5.41 11.79
CA GLN A 312 10.29 -6.08 11.50
C GLN A 312 10.55 -7.56 11.19
N LEU A 313 9.90 -8.45 11.95
CA LEU A 313 9.94 -9.88 11.70
C LEU A 313 9.10 -10.21 10.45
N LEU A 314 9.64 -11.07 9.59
CA LEU A 314 8.90 -11.75 8.55
C LEU A 314 8.59 -13.20 8.94
N ARG A 315 9.62 -13.91 9.40
CA ARG A 315 9.53 -15.34 9.78
C ARG A 315 10.60 -15.70 10.79
N GLU A 316 10.24 -16.54 11.74
CA GLU A 316 11.14 -17.23 12.67
C GLU A 316 11.11 -18.72 12.41
N ALA A 317 12.28 -19.35 12.42
CA ALA A 317 12.47 -20.80 12.31
C ALA A 317 13.68 -21.21 13.17
N PRO A 318 13.83 -22.48 13.56
CA PRO A 318 14.97 -22.93 14.36
C PRO A 318 16.30 -22.52 13.73
N GLY A 319 17.10 -21.77 14.48
CA GLY A 319 18.40 -21.26 14.04
C GLY A 319 18.36 -20.16 12.96
N LYS A 320 17.18 -19.64 12.58
CA LYS A 320 17.03 -18.64 11.52
C LYS A 320 15.96 -17.62 11.84
N ILE A 321 16.27 -16.36 11.62
CA ILE A 321 15.32 -15.23 11.66
C ILE A 321 15.35 -14.52 10.31
N THR A 322 14.18 -14.34 9.69
CA THR A 322 14.04 -13.54 8.47
C THR A 322 13.38 -12.22 8.82
N LEU A 323 14.05 -11.13 8.47
CA LEU A 323 13.64 -9.76 8.72
C LEU A 323 13.21 -9.07 7.41
N ILE A 324 12.29 -8.12 7.51
CA ILE A 324 12.04 -7.13 6.44
C ILE A 324 12.84 -5.88 6.77
N LEU A 325 13.67 -5.45 5.83
CA LEU A 325 14.44 -4.23 5.92
C LEU A 325 13.91 -3.21 4.90
N SER A 326 13.27 -2.16 5.39
CA SER A 326 12.74 -1.05 4.57
C SER A 326 13.81 0.01 4.34
N CYS A 327 13.93 0.50 3.11
CA CYS A 327 14.79 1.64 2.78
C CYS A 327 14.03 2.98 2.78
N SER A 328 12.72 2.98 3.07
CA SER A 328 11.84 4.12 2.76
C SER A 328 12.18 5.39 3.55
N SER A 329 12.30 5.33 4.86
CA SER A 329 12.46 6.50 5.73
C SER A 329 13.90 6.84 6.11
N MET A 330 14.84 5.89 5.97
CA MET A 330 16.22 6.04 6.44
C MET A 330 17.14 6.62 5.35
N PRO A 331 18.04 7.58 5.65
CA PRO A 331 19.05 8.06 4.71
C PRO A 331 19.98 6.95 4.21
N VAL A 332 20.48 7.06 2.99
CA VAL A 332 21.43 6.06 2.41
C VAL A 332 22.69 5.92 3.24
N ALA A 333 23.19 7.02 3.81
CA ALA A 333 24.40 7.04 4.66
C ALA A 333 24.27 6.16 5.92
N ASP A 334 23.05 5.92 6.38
CA ASP A 334 22.78 5.16 7.60
C ASP A 334 22.68 3.64 7.34
N PHE A 335 22.62 3.17 6.10
CA PHE A 335 22.42 1.75 5.80
C PHE A 335 23.60 0.89 6.29
N ILE A 336 24.84 1.26 6.02
CA ILE A 336 26.01 0.52 6.48
C ILE A 336 26.12 0.51 8.01
N PRO A 337 26.04 1.67 8.73
CA PRO A 337 26.01 1.69 10.17
C PRO A 337 24.90 0.84 10.80
N ALA A 338 23.69 0.92 10.26
CA ALA A 338 22.55 0.14 10.73
C ALA A 338 22.75 -1.37 10.52
N CYS A 339 23.29 -1.76 9.36
CA CYS A 339 23.59 -3.18 9.06
C CYS A 339 24.72 -3.71 9.97
N LYS A 340 25.77 -2.93 10.24
CA LYS A 340 26.83 -3.29 11.20
C LYS A 340 26.27 -3.53 12.60
N LEU A 341 25.47 -2.59 13.09
CA LEU A 341 24.78 -2.74 14.37
C LEU A 341 23.90 -4.01 14.41
N LEU A 342 23.13 -4.27 13.35
CA LEU A 342 22.32 -5.47 13.25
C LEU A 342 23.18 -6.75 13.30
N LYS A 343 24.32 -6.77 12.63
CA LYS A 343 25.25 -7.91 12.66
C LYS A 343 25.80 -8.14 14.05
N ASP A 344 26.24 -7.07 14.74
CA ASP A 344 26.84 -7.16 16.07
C ASP A 344 25.86 -7.71 17.12
N ILE A 345 24.58 -7.25 17.07
CA ILE A 345 23.57 -7.71 18.05
C ILE A 345 22.99 -9.07 17.74
N SER A 346 23.06 -9.55 16.51
CA SER A 346 22.43 -10.78 16.07
C SER A 346 23.24 -12.04 16.38
N GLN A 347 24.48 -11.92 16.88
CA GLN A 347 25.35 -13.06 17.24
C GLN A 347 25.40 -14.12 16.13
N ILE A 348 25.67 -13.67 14.91
CA ILE A 348 25.74 -14.56 13.74
C ILE A 348 26.89 -15.55 13.95
N GLN A 349 26.59 -16.85 13.87
CA GLN A 349 27.62 -17.87 13.78
C GLN A 349 28.25 -17.77 12.37
N ASN A 350 29.57 -17.57 12.35
CA ASN A 350 30.37 -17.56 11.10
C ASN A 350 30.44 -18.97 10.50
#